data_8f44b5bf020da1ec94e4c8e71ac26828
#
_entry.id   8f44b5bf020da1ec94e4c8e71ac26828
#
_cell.length_a   1.000
_cell.length_b   1.000
_cell.length_c   1.000
_cell.angle_alpha   90.00
_cell.angle_beta   90.00
_cell.angle_gamma   90.00
#
_symmetry.space_group_name_H-M   'P 1'
#
loop_
_entity.id
_entity.type
_entity.pdbx_description
1 polymer ?
#
loop_
_entity_poly.entity_id
_entity_poly.type
_entity_poly.pdbx_seq_one_letter_code
_entity_poly.pdbx_strand_id
1 'polypeptide(L)'
;MQQESQSQTIMTSRRGVLRRARPGCLALATAWLCACASLPNDAPVVEQLDEETGLTIARLGRPLELYRDTFRRDNPGKFAFLGPFETNQMGTRELYLWIAIPLEDPAASVTPHLSVNGTALDLPAPGRSPDAAGLQHSPYRIPMSWIAMFYYRIDGDLTAKLGEAHTIQIEATEATRSGPITTTYSVDVAQDPRLREFAARQSH
;
A
#
# COMPACT_ATOMS: atom_id res chain seq x y z
N MET A 1 4.40 -10.85 64.51
CA MET A 1 3.30 -11.79 64.72
C MET A 1 3.26 -12.62 63.45
N GLN A 2 4.03 -13.76 63.37
CA GLN A 2 3.66 -15.12 63.75
C GLN A 2 2.32 -15.50 63.17
N GLN A 3 2.16 -16.54 62.33
CA GLN A 3 2.45 -17.99 62.46
C GLN A 3 2.32 -18.57 61.03
N GLU A 4 3.21 -19.30 60.44
CA GLU A 4 3.51 -20.76 60.56
C GLU A 4 2.30 -21.70 60.63
N SER A 5 2.20 -22.60 59.68
CA SER A 5 1.88 -24.01 59.82
C SER A 5 1.86 -24.69 58.42
N GLN A 6 2.79 -25.41 58.03
CA GLN A 6 3.15 -26.86 58.04
C GLN A 6 1.96 -27.82 57.94
N SER A 7 2.09 -28.72 57.04
CA SER A 7 1.95 -30.21 57.10
C SER A 7 1.29 -30.74 55.86
N GLN A 8 1.70 -31.65 55.22
CA GLN A 8 2.37 -33.00 55.23
C GLN A 8 1.81 -33.78 54.06
N THR A 9 2.73 -34.22 53.27
CA THR A 9 2.95 -35.55 52.68
C THR A 9 1.83 -36.60 52.79
N ILE A 10 1.36 -37.12 51.64
CA ILE A 10 1.07 -38.53 51.50
C ILE A 10 1.48 -39.05 50.10
N MET A 11 2.48 -39.93 50.10
CA MET A 11 2.85 -40.85 49.02
C MET A 11 1.74 -41.87 48.80
N THR A 12 1.32 -42.08 47.59
CA THR A 12 0.81 -43.39 47.18
C THR A 12 1.29 -43.75 45.78
N SER A 13 2.22 -44.69 45.79
CA SER A 13 2.68 -45.47 44.65
C SER A 13 1.54 -46.28 44.05
N ARG A 14 1.29 -46.17 42.74
CA ARG A 14 0.68 -47.27 41.99
C ARG A 14 1.44 -47.47 40.69
N ARG A 15 2.13 -48.59 40.65
CA ARG A 15 2.66 -49.23 39.45
C ARG A 15 1.47 -49.61 38.55
N GLY A 16 1.53 -49.32 37.27
CA GLY A 16 0.49 -49.72 36.31
C GLY A 16 0.96 -49.61 34.88
N VAL A 17 1.62 -50.63 34.37
CA VAL A 17 1.56 -51.21 33.03
C VAL A 17 1.84 -50.27 31.85
N LEU A 18 3.08 -50.33 31.37
CA LEU A 18 3.47 -49.95 30.02
C LEU A 18 2.64 -50.72 28.97
N ARG A 19 1.71 -50.04 28.31
CA ARG A 19 1.23 -50.47 26.99
C ARG A 19 1.98 -49.68 25.93
N ARG A 20 2.89 -50.34 25.23
CA ARG A 20 3.54 -49.83 24.01
C ARG A 20 2.45 -49.53 22.96
N ALA A 21 2.07 -48.26 22.81
CA ALA A 21 1.33 -47.80 21.67
C ALA A 21 2.33 -47.45 20.55
N ARG A 22 2.17 -48.03 19.40
CA ARG A 22 2.97 -47.86 18.18
C ARG A 22 2.90 -46.39 17.74
N PRO A 23 4.04 -45.72 17.53
CA PRO A 23 4.07 -44.37 16.95
C PRO A 23 4.03 -44.51 15.43
N GLY A 24 2.87 -44.47 14.83
CA GLY A 24 2.79 -44.67 13.38
C GLY A 24 1.82 -43.81 12.60
N CYS A 25 0.95 -43.04 13.23
CA CYS A 25 -0.12 -42.32 12.49
C CYS A 25 -0.32 -40.86 12.83
N LEU A 26 0.55 -40.19 13.61
CA LEU A 26 0.38 -38.79 13.99
C LEU A 26 1.26 -37.81 13.20
N ALA A 27 2.10 -38.28 12.29
CA ALA A 27 3.04 -37.43 11.56
C ALA A 27 2.49 -36.84 10.24
N LEU A 28 1.30 -37.26 9.77
CA LEU A 28 0.74 -36.76 8.50
C LEU A 28 -0.32 -35.67 8.63
N ALA A 29 -0.78 -35.35 9.84
CA ALA A 29 -1.83 -34.34 10.04
C ALA A 29 -1.29 -32.90 10.28
N THR A 30 0.00 -32.76 10.56
CA THR A 30 0.60 -31.43 10.87
C THR A 30 1.11 -30.68 9.64
N ALA A 31 1.16 -31.29 8.46
CA ALA A 31 1.69 -30.65 7.24
C ALA A 31 0.67 -29.74 6.53
N TRP A 32 -0.61 -29.74 6.91
CA TRP A 32 -1.65 -28.98 6.23
C TRP A 32 -2.03 -27.65 6.91
N LEU A 33 -1.47 -27.33 8.06
CA LEU A 33 -1.80 -26.12 8.81
C LEU A 33 -0.81 -24.94 8.58
N CYS A 34 0.24 -25.11 7.78
CA CYS A 34 1.21 -24.05 7.48
C CYS A 34 0.95 -23.30 6.17
N ALA A 35 -0.19 -23.49 5.51
CA ALA A 35 -0.50 -22.82 4.24
C ALA A 35 -1.16 -21.43 4.39
N CYS A 36 -1.33 -20.92 5.60
CA CYS A 36 -1.61 -19.48 5.81
C CYS A 36 -0.30 -18.73 5.98
N ALA A 37 0.62 -18.87 5.03
CA ALA A 37 1.69 -17.91 4.89
C ALA A 37 1.02 -16.58 4.54
N SER A 38 0.93 -15.66 5.51
CA SER A 38 0.70 -14.26 5.25
C SER A 38 1.63 -13.88 4.10
N LEU A 39 1.04 -13.50 2.96
CA LEU A 39 1.81 -12.95 1.85
C LEU A 39 2.71 -11.87 2.44
N PRO A 40 4.02 -11.89 2.17
CA PRO A 40 4.89 -10.87 2.69
C PRO A 40 4.32 -9.51 2.24
N ASN A 41 4.08 -8.62 3.20
CA ASN A 41 3.61 -7.25 2.95
C ASN A 41 4.59 -6.45 2.05
N ASP A 42 5.68 -7.08 1.64
CA ASP A 42 6.75 -6.52 0.82
C ASP A 42 6.70 -6.98 -0.65
N ALA A 43 5.63 -7.67 -1.08
CA ALA A 43 5.47 -7.96 -2.50
C ALA A 43 5.44 -6.64 -3.29
N PRO A 44 6.28 -6.48 -4.34
CA PRO A 44 6.36 -5.25 -5.11
C PRO A 44 5.02 -4.90 -5.76
N VAL A 45 4.31 -5.91 -6.25
CA VAL A 45 2.95 -5.78 -6.78
C VAL A 45 2.05 -6.79 -6.10
N VAL A 46 0.88 -6.36 -5.68
CA VAL A 46 -0.16 -7.20 -5.07
C VAL A 46 -1.42 -7.18 -5.92
N GLU A 47 -2.08 -8.33 -5.97
CA GLU A 47 -3.40 -8.46 -6.58
C GLU A 47 -4.44 -8.68 -5.48
N GLN A 48 -5.56 -8.03 -5.62
CA GLN A 48 -6.67 -8.12 -4.69
C GLN A 48 -7.99 -8.17 -5.49
N LEU A 49 -8.85 -9.10 -5.17
CA LEU A 49 -10.22 -9.10 -5.64
C LEU A 49 -11.04 -8.15 -4.75
N ASP A 50 -11.72 -7.21 -5.38
CA ASP A 50 -12.76 -6.43 -4.74
C ASP A 50 -14.07 -7.22 -4.86
N GLU A 51 -14.49 -7.84 -3.76
CA GLU A 51 -15.66 -8.72 -3.73
C GLU A 51 -16.98 -7.99 -4.02
N GLU A 52 -17.04 -6.68 -3.75
CA GLU A 52 -18.25 -5.88 -3.96
C GLU A 52 -18.45 -5.53 -5.44
N THR A 53 -17.36 -5.22 -6.13
CA THR A 53 -17.42 -4.82 -7.56
C THR A 53 -17.07 -5.97 -8.50
N GLY A 54 -16.46 -7.04 -8.01
CA GLY A 54 -15.94 -8.14 -8.83
C GLY A 54 -14.70 -7.77 -9.64
N LEU A 55 -14.09 -6.62 -9.32
CA LEU A 55 -12.86 -6.15 -9.96
C LEU A 55 -11.62 -6.81 -9.33
N THR A 56 -10.70 -7.25 -10.16
CA THR A 56 -9.34 -7.55 -9.70
C THR A 56 -8.50 -6.26 -9.78
N ILE A 57 -7.87 -5.89 -8.67
CA ILE A 57 -7.01 -4.72 -8.58
C ILE A 57 -5.57 -5.19 -8.44
N ALA A 58 -4.71 -4.86 -9.41
CA ALA A 58 -3.27 -5.03 -9.30
C ALA A 58 -2.62 -3.68 -8.98
N ARG A 59 -1.83 -3.60 -7.91
CA ARG A 59 -1.25 -2.35 -7.43
C ARG A 59 0.10 -2.58 -6.76
N LEU A 60 0.86 -1.55 -6.54
CA LEU A 60 2.04 -1.65 -5.67
C LEU A 60 1.63 -2.11 -4.27
N GLY A 61 2.45 -2.91 -3.62
CA GLY A 61 2.23 -3.35 -2.23
C GLY A 61 1.98 -2.17 -1.28
N ARG A 62 2.70 -1.09 -1.50
CA ARG A 62 2.48 0.24 -0.87
C ARG A 62 2.75 1.35 -1.88
N PRO A 63 2.07 2.52 -1.75
CA PRO A 63 2.34 3.67 -2.62
C PRO A 63 3.76 4.18 -2.41
N LEU A 64 4.26 4.94 -3.36
CA LEU A 64 5.48 5.72 -3.19
C LEU A 64 5.18 6.91 -2.27
N GLU A 65 6.12 7.20 -1.39
CA GLU A 65 6.11 8.36 -0.52
C GLU A 65 7.03 9.43 -1.11
N LEU A 66 6.47 10.57 -1.46
CA LEU A 66 7.23 11.71 -1.97
C LEU A 66 7.41 12.73 -0.85
N TYR A 67 8.64 13.13 -0.64
CA TYR A 67 9.04 14.04 0.42
C TYR A 67 8.96 15.48 -0.04
N ARG A 68 8.54 16.39 0.84
CA ARG A 68 8.56 17.82 0.56
C ARG A 68 10.01 18.32 0.48
N ASP A 69 10.34 19.06 -0.57
CA ASP A 69 11.72 19.55 -0.82
C ASP A 69 12.25 20.45 0.31
N THR A 70 11.38 21.15 1.04
CA THR A 70 11.74 21.91 2.23
C THR A 70 11.60 21.05 3.48
N PHE A 71 12.44 20.02 3.60
CA PHE A 71 12.51 19.24 4.82
C PHE A 71 13.10 20.07 5.97
N ARG A 72 12.26 20.75 6.72
CA ARG A 72 12.61 21.21 8.06
C ARG A 72 12.40 20.04 9.00
N ARG A 73 13.45 19.67 9.72
CA ARG A 73 13.47 18.60 10.75
C ARG A 73 12.32 18.71 11.77
N ASP A 74 11.71 19.88 11.86
CA ASP A 74 10.74 20.26 12.88
C ASP A 74 9.27 20.00 12.45
N ASN A 75 9.03 19.54 11.24
CA ASN A 75 7.70 19.19 10.78
C ASN A 75 7.74 17.85 10.04
N PRO A 76 7.83 16.74 10.79
CA PRO A 76 7.78 15.42 10.20
C PRO A 76 6.37 15.16 9.69
N GLY A 77 6.16 15.24 8.40
CA GLY A 77 4.99 14.57 7.96
C GLY A 77 4.07 15.21 6.97
N LYS A 78 4.59 15.91 5.97
CA LYS A 78 3.79 16.13 4.76
C LYS A 78 4.44 15.35 3.63
N PHE A 79 3.90 14.17 3.41
CA PHE A 79 4.24 13.33 2.26
C PHE A 79 3.09 13.41 1.28
N ALA A 80 3.40 13.58 -0.01
CA ALA A 80 2.48 13.19 -1.04
C ALA A 80 2.69 11.70 -1.35
N PHE A 81 1.66 11.07 -1.88
CA PHE A 81 1.72 9.66 -2.22
C PHE A 81 1.37 9.48 -3.70
N LEU A 82 2.02 8.50 -4.33
CA LEU A 82 1.77 8.13 -5.70
C LEU A 82 1.75 6.61 -5.82
N GLY A 83 0.76 6.10 -6.55
CA GLY A 83 0.65 4.67 -6.78
C GLY A 83 -0.09 4.35 -8.08
N PRO A 84 0.59 3.72 -9.05
CA PRO A 84 -0.09 3.16 -10.19
C PRO A 84 -0.89 1.93 -9.76
N PHE A 85 -2.03 1.69 -10.42
CA PHE A 85 -2.80 0.49 -10.26
C PHE A 85 -3.55 0.14 -11.56
N GLU A 86 -3.89 -1.12 -11.70
CA GLU A 86 -4.71 -1.66 -12.78
C GLU A 86 -6.00 -2.20 -12.19
N THR A 87 -7.09 -1.97 -12.88
CA THR A 87 -8.34 -2.69 -12.65
C THR A 87 -8.58 -3.66 -13.80
N ASN A 88 -9.06 -4.85 -13.48
CA ASN A 88 -9.45 -5.85 -14.48
C ASN A 88 -10.87 -6.35 -14.16
N GLN A 89 -11.78 -6.10 -15.10
CA GLN A 89 -13.13 -6.59 -15.04
C GLN A 89 -13.39 -7.50 -16.24
N MET A 90 -13.51 -8.79 -15.99
CA MET A 90 -13.80 -9.80 -17.02
C MET A 90 -12.88 -9.72 -18.26
N GLY A 91 -11.58 -9.41 -18.04
CA GLY A 91 -10.60 -9.28 -19.11
C GLY A 91 -10.42 -7.85 -19.65
N THR A 92 -11.29 -6.92 -19.31
CA THR A 92 -11.09 -5.50 -19.62
C THR A 92 -10.16 -4.89 -18.61
N ARG A 93 -8.98 -4.48 -19.06
CA ARG A 93 -7.95 -3.86 -18.22
C ARG A 93 -7.94 -2.36 -18.40
N GLU A 94 -7.87 -1.63 -17.29
CA GLU A 94 -7.72 -0.18 -17.28
C GLU A 94 -6.61 0.21 -16.29
N LEU A 95 -5.77 1.15 -16.73
CA LEU A 95 -4.62 1.63 -15.96
C LEU A 95 -4.93 2.99 -15.35
N TYR A 96 -4.54 3.13 -14.10
CA TYR A 96 -4.75 4.35 -13.35
C TYR A 96 -3.48 4.75 -12.60
N LEU A 97 -3.34 6.06 -12.41
CA LEU A 97 -2.39 6.65 -11.50
C LEU A 97 -3.16 7.34 -10.37
N TRP A 98 -2.94 6.87 -9.17
CA TRP A 98 -3.48 7.48 -7.97
C TRP A 98 -2.45 8.41 -7.34
N ILE A 99 -2.89 9.63 -6.99
CA ILE A 99 -2.09 10.63 -6.29
C ILE A 99 -2.89 11.08 -5.07
N ALA A 100 -2.22 11.17 -3.92
CA ALA A 100 -2.80 11.74 -2.72
C ALA A 100 -1.90 12.83 -2.14
N ILE A 101 -2.50 13.99 -1.89
CA ILE A 101 -1.79 15.19 -1.43
C ILE A 101 -2.41 15.64 -0.12
N PRO A 102 -1.61 15.79 0.95
CA PRO A 102 -2.11 16.35 2.20
C PRO A 102 -2.49 17.81 2.00
N LEU A 103 -3.60 18.21 2.59
CA LEU A 103 -4.10 19.58 2.57
C LEU A 103 -3.72 20.31 3.86
N GLU A 104 -3.38 21.58 3.77
CA GLU A 104 -3.26 22.45 4.94
C GLU A 104 -4.63 22.95 5.41
N ASP A 105 -5.52 23.23 4.46
CA ASP A 105 -6.91 23.58 4.72
C ASP A 105 -7.83 22.54 4.05
N PRO A 106 -8.67 21.82 4.81
CA PRO A 106 -9.60 20.83 4.26
C PRO A 106 -10.55 21.39 3.19
N ALA A 107 -10.78 22.70 3.21
CA ALA A 107 -11.66 23.38 2.24
C ALA A 107 -10.92 23.86 0.99
N ALA A 108 -9.58 23.75 0.96
CA ALA A 108 -8.80 24.20 -0.18
C ALA A 108 -8.95 23.28 -1.38
N SER A 109 -8.89 23.86 -2.56
CA SER A 109 -8.72 23.11 -3.79
C SER A 109 -7.23 22.99 -4.12
N VAL A 110 -6.80 21.80 -4.55
CA VAL A 110 -5.42 21.58 -4.96
C VAL A 110 -5.38 21.05 -6.40
N THR A 111 -4.36 21.48 -7.15
CA THR A 111 -4.06 21.02 -8.50
C THR A 111 -2.64 20.45 -8.50
N PRO A 112 -2.49 19.15 -8.76
CA PRO A 112 -1.18 18.54 -8.90
C PRO A 112 -0.66 18.61 -10.34
N HIS A 113 0.63 18.83 -10.48
CA HIS A 113 1.39 18.67 -11.71
C HIS A 113 2.47 17.62 -11.47
N LEU A 114 2.52 16.60 -12.31
CA LEU A 114 3.47 15.50 -12.21
C LEU A 114 4.60 15.67 -13.21
N SER A 115 5.83 15.46 -12.78
CA SER A 115 6.98 15.33 -13.67
C SER A 115 7.79 14.06 -13.35
N VAL A 116 8.37 13.48 -14.40
CA VAL A 116 9.23 12.31 -14.33
C VAL A 116 10.55 12.65 -14.99
N ASN A 117 11.65 12.45 -14.27
CA ASN A 117 13.00 12.79 -14.74
C ASN A 117 13.10 14.26 -15.21
N GLY A 118 12.39 15.19 -14.54
CA GLY A 118 12.33 16.61 -14.88
C GLY A 118 11.43 16.94 -16.07
N THR A 119 10.78 15.98 -16.69
CA THR A 119 9.85 16.21 -17.79
C THR A 119 8.42 16.22 -17.27
N ALA A 120 7.69 17.32 -17.47
CA ALA A 120 6.28 17.41 -17.10
C ALA A 120 5.44 16.42 -17.93
N LEU A 121 4.50 15.78 -17.26
CA LEU A 121 3.56 14.85 -17.89
C LEU A 121 2.22 15.54 -18.06
N ASP A 122 1.65 15.39 -19.26
CA ASP A 122 0.28 15.81 -19.55
C ASP A 122 -0.67 14.71 -19.08
N LEU A 123 -1.36 14.95 -17.98
CA LEU A 123 -2.34 14.03 -17.42
C LEU A 123 -3.74 14.46 -17.80
N PRO A 124 -4.65 13.50 -18.07
CA PRO A 124 -6.06 13.81 -18.32
C PRO A 124 -6.71 14.44 -17.07
N ALA A 125 -7.96 14.90 -17.21
CA ALA A 125 -8.70 15.38 -16.04
C ALA A 125 -8.88 14.25 -15.02
N PRO A 126 -8.53 14.48 -13.72
CA PRO A 126 -8.63 13.44 -12.70
C PRO A 126 -10.04 13.26 -12.19
N GLY A 127 -10.41 12.03 -11.86
CA GLY A 127 -11.45 11.75 -10.88
C GLY A 127 -11.02 12.14 -9.47
N ARG A 128 -11.98 12.42 -8.60
CA ARG A 128 -11.73 12.85 -7.21
C ARG A 128 -12.12 11.80 -6.17
N SER A 129 -12.71 10.70 -6.60
CA SER A 129 -13.22 9.63 -5.74
C SER A 129 -12.91 8.27 -6.37
N PRO A 130 -12.91 7.18 -5.59
CA PRO A 130 -12.60 5.84 -6.08
C PRO A 130 -13.52 5.36 -7.22
N ASP A 131 -14.78 5.79 -7.23
CA ASP A 131 -15.76 5.46 -8.26
C ASP A 131 -15.35 5.93 -9.66
N ALA A 132 -14.50 6.94 -9.79
CA ALA A 132 -13.92 7.33 -11.07
C ALA A 132 -13.05 6.24 -11.71
N ALA A 133 -12.61 5.27 -10.92
CA ALA A 133 -11.88 4.08 -11.36
C ALA A 133 -12.72 2.79 -11.17
N GLY A 134 -14.02 2.91 -10.96
CA GLY A 134 -14.92 1.79 -10.72
C GLY A 134 -14.75 1.12 -9.36
N LEU A 135 -14.06 1.75 -8.41
CA LEU A 135 -13.75 1.20 -7.11
C LEU A 135 -14.71 1.73 -6.04
N GLN A 136 -15.02 0.90 -5.04
CA GLN A 136 -15.73 1.33 -3.83
C GLN A 136 -14.80 2.05 -2.84
N HIS A 137 -13.56 1.59 -2.77
CA HIS A 137 -12.57 2.09 -1.83
C HIS A 137 -11.28 2.49 -2.53
N SER A 138 -10.50 3.37 -1.90
CA SER A 138 -9.19 3.73 -2.42
C SER A 138 -8.28 2.49 -2.50
N PRO A 139 -7.52 2.33 -3.61
CA PRO A 139 -6.60 1.19 -3.77
C PRO A 139 -5.48 1.19 -2.73
N TYR A 140 -5.20 2.34 -2.14
CA TYR A 140 -4.18 2.49 -1.10
C TYR A 140 -4.80 3.08 0.16
N ARG A 141 -4.41 2.53 1.32
CA ARG A 141 -4.78 3.07 2.63
C ARG A 141 -3.68 4.00 3.12
N ILE A 142 -4.05 5.22 3.47
CA ILE A 142 -3.15 6.19 4.08
C ILE A 142 -3.71 6.54 5.46
N PRO A 143 -2.90 6.47 6.52
CA PRO A 143 -3.32 6.80 7.89
C PRO A 143 -3.32 8.31 8.14
N MET A 144 -3.89 9.10 7.23
CA MET A 144 -3.93 10.55 7.33
C MET A 144 -5.35 11.04 7.03
N SER A 145 -5.77 12.08 7.77
CA SER A 145 -6.96 12.88 7.49
C SER A 145 -6.58 14.09 6.62
N TRP A 146 -7.55 14.65 5.90
CA TRP A 146 -7.37 15.85 5.06
C TRP A 146 -6.42 15.64 3.89
N ILE A 147 -6.82 14.73 3.04
CA ILE A 147 -6.09 14.36 1.84
C ILE A 147 -6.97 14.61 0.63
N ALA A 148 -6.45 15.30 -0.38
CA ALA A 148 -7.03 15.32 -1.70
C ALA A 148 -6.52 14.13 -2.50
N MET A 149 -7.45 13.32 -3.03
CA MET A 149 -7.13 12.18 -3.86
C MET A 149 -7.49 12.46 -5.31
N PHE A 150 -6.66 11.92 -6.21
CA PHE A 150 -6.77 12.08 -7.65
C PHE A 150 -6.59 10.73 -8.32
N TYR A 151 -7.46 10.43 -9.26
CA TYR A 151 -7.47 9.20 -10.04
C TYR A 151 -7.35 9.56 -11.51
N TYR A 152 -6.19 9.34 -12.11
CA TYR A 152 -5.93 9.60 -13.51
C TYR A 152 -5.99 8.31 -14.28
N ARG A 153 -6.84 8.23 -15.30
CA ARG A 153 -6.75 7.12 -16.25
C ARG A 153 -5.51 7.36 -17.11
N ILE A 154 -4.64 6.38 -17.17
CA ILE A 154 -3.35 6.46 -17.88
C ILE A 154 -3.25 5.36 -18.93
N ASP A 155 -2.27 5.46 -19.79
CA ASP A 155 -1.96 4.47 -20.81
C ASP A 155 -0.67 3.67 -20.47
N GLY A 156 -0.37 2.71 -21.33
CA GLY A 156 0.83 1.89 -21.22
C GLY A 156 2.12 2.70 -21.38
N ASP A 157 2.11 3.74 -22.23
CA ASP A 157 3.29 4.58 -22.47
C ASP A 157 3.67 5.37 -21.21
N LEU A 158 2.69 5.91 -20.51
CA LEU A 158 2.93 6.60 -19.25
C LEU A 158 3.38 5.62 -18.17
N THR A 159 2.79 4.42 -18.14
CA THR A 159 3.20 3.36 -17.21
C THR A 159 4.65 2.94 -17.46
N ALA A 160 5.06 2.81 -18.73
CA ALA A 160 6.46 2.51 -19.09
C ALA A 160 7.41 3.63 -18.62
N LYS A 161 7.05 4.91 -18.85
CA LYS A 161 7.82 6.05 -18.35
C LYS A 161 7.98 6.05 -16.82
N LEU A 162 6.94 5.65 -16.08
CA LEU A 162 7.04 5.49 -14.64
C LEU A 162 7.98 4.34 -14.26
N GLY A 163 7.97 3.23 -15.01
CA GLY A 163 8.89 2.10 -14.80
C GLY A 163 10.37 2.44 -15.03
N GLU A 164 10.64 3.43 -15.90
CA GLU A 164 11.99 3.93 -16.23
C GLU A 164 12.38 5.18 -15.42
N ALA A 165 11.53 5.60 -14.47
CA ALA A 165 11.77 6.79 -13.69
C ALA A 165 13.02 6.63 -12.79
N HIS A 166 13.80 7.70 -12.70
CA HIS A 166 14.82 7.90 -11.67
C HIS A 166 14.32 8.83 -10.60
N THR A 167 13.61 9.88 -11.00
CA THR A 167 13.04 10.88 -10.11
C THR A 167 11.59 11.16 -10.49
N ILE A 168 10.73 11.17 -9.49
CA ILE A 168 9.33 11.58 -9.64
C ILE A 168 9.09 12.80 -8.76
N GLN A 169 8.42 13.81 -9.32
CA GLN A 169 8.11 15.05 -8.62
C GLN A 169 6.64 15.42 -8.83
N ILE A 170 6.00 15.86 -7.75
CA ILE A 170 4.65 16.42 -7.76
C ILE A 170 4.75 17.85 -7.27
N GLU A 171 4.33 18.78 -8.11
CA GLU A 171 4.11 20.17 -7.73
C GLU A 171 2.61 20.36 -7.46
N ALA A 172 2.27 20.69 -6.22
CA ALA A 172 0.90 20.85 -5.78
C ALA A 172 0.63 22.32 -5.46
N THR A 173 -0.29 22.95 -6.21
CA THR A 173 -0.74 24.32 -5.95
C THR A 173 -2.07 24.27 -5.21
N GLU A 174 -2.06 24.68 -3.96
CA GLU A 174 -3.22 24.78 -3.09
C GLU A 174 -3.76 26.20 -3.08
N ALA A 175 -5.04 26.36 -3.44
CA ALA A 175 -5.71 27.65 -3.39
C ALA A 175 -6.20 27.90 -1.96
N THR A 176 -5.50 28.75 -1.22
CA THR A 176 -5.87 29.12 0.14
C THR A 176 -6.50 30.51 0.19
N ARG A 177 -7.11 30.87 1.32
CA ARG A 177 -7.70 32.21 1.52
C ARG A 177 -6.67 33.35 1.46
N SER A 178 -5.41 33.06 1.77
CA SER A 178 -4.30 33.99 1.73
C SER A 178 -3.58 34.04 0.38
N GLY A 179 -4.01 33.25 -0.60
CA GLY A 179 -3.44 33.14 -1.93
C GLY A 179 -2.96 31.70 -2.23
N PRO A 180 -2.49 31.45 -3.44
CA PRO A 180 -2.01 30.14 -3.83
C PRO A 180 -0.69 29.80 -3.11
N ILE A 181 -0.60 28.57 -2.61
CA ILE A 181 0.62 28.01 -2.03
C ILE A 181 1.05 26.84 -2.90
N THR A 182 2.25 26.91 -3.45
CA THR A 182 2.83 25.82 -4.22
C THR A 182 3.82 25.03 -3.36
N THR A 183 3.64 23.73 -3.32
CA THR A 183 4.52 22.80 -2.61
C THR A 183 5.02 21.73 -3.56
N THR A 184 6.32 21.48 -3.52
CA THR A 184 6.97 20.44 -4.32
C THR A 184 7.28 19.24 -3.45
N TYR A 185 6.95 18.07 -3.95
CA TYR A 185 7.24 16.76 -3.36
C TYR A 185 8.05 15.96 -4.36
N SER A 186 9.11 15.31 -3.90
CA SER A 186 9.98 14.49 -4.78
C SER A 186 10.39 13.19 -4.14
N VAL A 187 10.73 12.22 -4.98
CA VAL A 187 11.31 10.93 -4.59
C VAL A 187 12.28 10.45 -5.65
N ASP A 188 13.42 9.92 -5.19
CA ASP A 188 14.34 9.14 -6.01
C ASP A 188 13.87 7.68 -6.04
N VAL A 189 13.55 7.18 -7.23
CA VAL A 189 13.05 5.83 -7.46
C VAL A 189 14.00 4.98 -8.30
N ALA A 190 15.22 5.47 -8.57
CA ALA A 190 16.20 4.77 -9.41
C ALA A 190 16.50 3.34 -8.92
N GLN A 191 16.45 3.12 -7.61
CA GLN A 191 16.66 1.83 -6.95
C GLN A 191 15.36 1.11 -6.56
N ASP A 192 14.20 1.68 -6.85
CA ASP A 192 12.92 1.08 -6.48
C ASP A 192 12.45 0.11 -7.59
N PRO A 193 12.46 -1.21 -7.34
CA PRO A 193 12.07 -2.18 -8.36
C PRO A 193 10.57 -2.21 -8.61
N ARG A 194 9.75 -1.67 -7.70
CA ARG A 194 8.29 -1.84 -7.71
C ARG A 194 7.63 -1.23 -8.95
N LEU A 195 8.05 -0.02 -9.35
CA LEU A 195 7.51 0.64 -10.55
C LEU A 195 7.89 -0.12 -11.81
N ARG A 196 9.13 -0.59 -11.89
CA ARG A 196 9.61 -1.37 -13.04
C ARG A 196 8.87 -2.69 -13.16
N GLU A 197 8.66 -3.38 -12.04
CA GLU A 197 7.92 -4.63 -12.02
C GLU A 197 6.44 -4.41 -12.38
N PHE A 198 5.82 -3.35 -11.86
CA PHE A 198 4.46 -2.98 -12.25
C PHE A 198 4.36 -2.71 -13.75
N ALA A 199 5.27 -1.91 -14.31
CA ALA A 199 5.29 -1.59 -15.74
C ALA A 199 5.53 -2.82 -16.62
N ALA A 200 6.44 -3.72 -16.22
CA ALA A 200 6.72 -4.95 -16.97
C ALA A 200 5.51 -5.87 -17.10
N ARG A 201 4.61 -5.88 -16.12
CA ARG A 201 3.38 -6.68 -16.16
C ARG A 201 2.38 -6.17 -17.21
N GLN A 202 2.47 -4.91 -17.62
CA GLN A 202 1.56 -4.29 -18.59
C GLN A 202 1.98 -4.57 -20.03
N SER A 203 3.18 -5.10 -20.24
CA SER A 203 3.72 -5.40 -21.58
C SER A 203 3.29 -6.77 -22.12
N HIS A 204 2.47 -7.49 -21.38
CA HIS A 204 1.92 -8.82 -21.72
C HIS A 204 0.40 -8.81 -21.76
#